data_b42545908863a21a03b00fb67604d5ce
#
_entry.id   b42545908863a21a03b00fb67604d5ce
#
_cell.length_a   1.000
_cell.length_b   1.000
_cell.length_c   1.000
_cell.angle_alpha   90.00
_cell.angle_beta   90.00
_cell.angle_gamma   90.00
#
_symmetry.space_group_name_H-M   'P 1'
#
loop_
_entity.id
_entity.type
_entity.pdbx_description
1 polymer ?
#
loop_
_entity_poly.entity_id
_entity_poly.type
_entity_poly.pdbx_seq_one_letter_code
_entity_poly.pdbx_strand_id
1 'polypeptide(L)'
;MITRYACGFLSLALGMPMLVAGQTGRPALNTVTSTATGSGAGGKAVAAATSQAFSPDSVFVNPDVRPQFVGGEAGLQAYMTKNMHYPETARQQKVTGKVYIRFVLSAAGRVTDASFVRGPGSGLNEEALRLVWMMPAWQPGYQRGQAVRVVCTIPIEFQL
;
A
#
# COMPACT_ATOMS: atom_id res chain seq x y z
N MET A 1 17.90 7.56 -21.67
CA MET A 1 16.71 8.34 -21.29
C MET A 1 16.05 7.64 -20.11
N ILE A 2 16.10 8.27 -18.95
CA ILE A 2 15.67 7.65 -17.67
C ILE A 2 14.20 8.01 -17.50
N THR A 3 13.30 7.07 -17.74
CA THR A 3 11.87 7.25 -17.50
C THR A 3 11.58 6.90 -16.05
N ARG A 4 11.25 7.90 -15.26
CA ARG A 4 10.95 7.81 -13.83
C ARG A 4 9.54 7.24 -13.66
N TYR A 5 9.45 6.04 -13.12
CA TYR A 5 8.18 5.46 -12.69
C TYR A 5 7.77 6.13 -11.37
N ALA A 6 6.90 7.11 -11.48
CA ALA A 6 6.35 7.80 -10.33
C ALA A 6 5.19 7.00 -9.75
N CYS A 7 5.45 6.22 -8.74
CA CYS A 7 4.46 6.02 -7.69
C CYS A 7 4.45 7.32 -6.89
N GLY A 8 3.54 8.24 -7.26
CA GLY A 8 3.51 9.65 -6.94
C GLY A 8 4.12 10.07 -5.61
N PHE A 9 5.29 10.65 -5.68
CA PHE A 9 5.80 11.52 -4.63
C PHE A 9 5.28 12.94 -4.91
N LEU A 10 4.33 13.37 -4.12
CA LEU A 10 4.09 14.79 -3.90
C LEU A 10 4.32 15.05 -2.41
N SER A 11 5.58 15.31 -2.08
CA SER A 11 5.96 15.89 -0.80
C SER A 11 5.90 17.40 -0.96
N LEU A 12 4.92 18.02 -0.33
CA LEU A 12 4.92 19.46 -0.11
C LEU A 12 5.07 19.71 1.38
N ALA A 13 6.28 19.99 1.80
CA ALA A 13 6.61 20.58 3.09
C ALA A 13 6.50 22.11 2.96
N LEU A 14 5.68 22.71 3.76
CA LEU A 14 5.80 24.10 4.28
C LEU A 14 4.92 24.10 5.51
N GLY A 15 5.41 24.22 6.67
CA GLY A 15 6.12 25.30 7.28
C GLY A 15 5.14 26.21 8.03
N MET A 16 5.23 26.08 9.30
CA MET A 16 5.26 27.04 10.39
C MET A 16 4.03 27.30 11.26
N PRO A 17 4.29 27.67 12.51
CA PRO A 17 3.38 27.56 13.63
C PRO A 17 2.68 28.88 13.95
N MET A 18 1.53 28.84 14.57
CA MET A 18 1.09 29.96 15.39
C MET A 18 0.31 29.51 16.62
N LEU A 19 0.92 29.82 17.70
CA LEU A 19 0.49 29.98 19.06
C LEU A 19 -0.69 30.93 19.16
N VAL A 20 -1.81 30.54 19.78
CA VAL A 20 -2.68 31.47 20.54
C VAL A 20 -3.30 30.76 21.71
N ALA A 21 -3.15 31.41 22.82
CA ALA A 21 -3.57 31.10 24.15
C ALA A 21 -5.08 31.25 24.38
N GLY A 22 -5.56 30.52 25.38
CA GLY A 22 -6.52 31.01 26.31
C GLY A 22 -7.99 30.76 26.01
N GLN A 23 -8.64 29.92 26.80
CA GLN A 23 -9.72 30.44 27.68
C GLN A 23 -10.17 29.37 28.65
N THR A 24 -10.14 29.82 29.87
CA THR A 24 -10.71 29.32 31.11
C THR A 24 -12.22 29.07 30.99
N GLY A 25 -12.70 27.99 31.57
CA GLY A 25 -14.12 27.75 31.79
C GLY A 25 -14.36 26.47 32.56
N ARG A 26 -14.33 26.58 33.88
CA ARG A 26 -14.98 25.64 34.85
C ARG A 26 -16.30 26.33 35.29
N PRO A 27 -17.27 25.65 35.98
CA PRO A 27 -17.45 24.28 36.41
C PRO A 27 -18.88 23.73 36.20
N ALA A 28 -19.13 22.46 36.42
CA ALA A 28 -20.36 22.02 37.05
C ALA A 28 -20.15 20.62 37.67
N LEU A 29 -20.26 20.62 38.98
CA LEU A 29 -20.42 19.46 39.85
C LEU A 29 -21.71 18.71 39.51
N ASN A 30 -21.63 17.39 39.37
CA ASN A 30 -22.73 16.52 39.72
C ASN A 30 -22.20 15.35 40.57
N THR A 31 -22.38 15.54 41.86
CA THR A 31 -22.27 14.53 42.88
C THR A 31 -23.45 13.56 42.74
N VAL A 32 -23.17 12.28 42.55
CA VAL A 32 -24.09 11.21 42.91
C VAL A 32 -23.29 10.19 43.69
N THR A 33 -23.53 10.25 45.00
CA THR A 33 -23.17 9.26 46.01
C THR A 33 -23.94 7.97 45.75
N SER A 34 -23.25 6.86 45.59
CA SER A 34 -23.80 5.53 45.85
C SER A 34 -22.72 4.66 46.45
N THR A 35 -22.87 4.44 47.71
CA THR A 35 -22.17 3.50 48.56
C THR A 35 -22.58 2.07 48.22
N ALA A 36 -21.63 1.23 47.84
CA ALA A 36 -21.77 -0.22 48.01
C ALA A 36 -20.39 -0.84 48.20
N THR A 37 -20.19 -1.29 49.44
CA THR A 37 -19.13 -2.15 49.92
C THR A 37 -19.10 -3.47 49.20
N GLY A 38 -17.93 -3.87 48.68
CA GLY A 38 -17.71 -5.21 48.10
C GLY A 38 -16.22 -5.47 47.96
N SER A 39 -15.65 -6.13 48.96
CA SER A 39 -14.30 -6.67 49.02
C SER A 39 -14.07 -7.72 47.93
N GLY A 40 -12.92 -7.70 47.24
CA GLY A 40 -12.51 -8.82 46.37
C GLY A 40 -11.36 -8.50 45.46
N ALA A 41 -10.14 -8.85 45.88
CA ALA A 41 -8.99 -9.38 45.13
C ALA A 41 -8.55 -8.73 43.81
N GLY A 42 -7.29 -8.33 43.87
CA GLY A 42 -6.45 -7.84 42.77
C GLY A 42 -6.56 -8.60 41.45
N GLY A 43 -6.95 -7.86 40.48
CA GLY A 43 -6.75 -8.17 39.09
C GLY A 43 -6.18 -6.93 38.42
N LYS A 44 -4.90 -6.99 38.14
CA LYS A 44 -4.19 -6.00 37.33
C LYS A 44 -4.81 -6.03 35.93
N ALA A 45 -5.81 -5.17 35.75
CA ALA A 45 -6.36 -4.96 34.42
C ALA A 45 -5.28 -4.31 33.56
N VAL A 46 -4.51 -5.12 32.87
CA VAL A 46 -3.78 -4.69 31.71
C VAL A 46 -4.83 -4.25 30.70
N ALA A 47 -4.94 -2.93 30.52
CA ALA A 47 -5.72 -2.37 29.43
C ALA A 47 -5.19 -3.02 28.14
N ALA A 48 -5.89 -4.05 27.69
CA ALA A 48 -5.73 -4.56 26.35
C ALA A 48 -6.08 -3.39 25.42
N ALA A 49 -5.05 -2.72 24.91
CA ALA A 49 -5.22 -1.84 23.78
C ALA A 49 -5.92 -2.68 22.73
N THR A 50 -7.19 -2.42 22.51
CA THR A 50 -7.99 -3.03 21.45
C THR A 50 -7.34 -2.56 20.15
N SER A 51 -6.36 -3.30 19.67
CA SER A 51 -5.90 -3.18 18.33
C SER A 51 -7.10 -3.53 17.46
N GLN A 52 -7.75 -2.52 16.90
CA GLN A 52 -8.80 -2.72 15.91
C GLN A 52 -8.14 -3.43 14.74
N ALA A 53 -8.18 -4.76 14.77
CA ALA A 53 -7.72 -5.58 13.67
C ALA A 53 -8.61 -5.24 12.46
N PHE A 54 -7.97 -4.85 11.37
CA PHE A 54 -8.68 -4.68 10.11
C PHE A 54 -9.24 -6.03 9.66
N SER A 55 -10.43 -6.00 9.05
CA SER A 55 -10.96 -7.23 8.45
C SER A 55 -9.93 -7.78 7.46
N PRO A 56 -9.67 -9.10 7.44
CA PRO A 56 -8.65 -9.72 6.60
C PRO A 56 -8.88 -9.44 5.09
N ASP A 57 -10.10 -9.11 4.71
CA ASP A 57 -10.47 -8.75 3.34
C ASP A 57 -10.36 -7.26 3.02
N SER A 58 -10.06 -6.42 4.01
CA SER A 58 -9.91 -4.98 3.77
C SER A 58 -8.71 -4.71 2.86
N VAL A 59 -8.96 -4.07 1.73
CA VAL A 59 -7.94 -3.68 0.75
C VAL A 59 -7.77 -2.17 0.78
N PHE A 60 -6.55 -1.71 1.02
CA PHE A 60 -6.21 -0.30 1.12
C PHE A 60 -5.65 0.22 -0.20
N VAL A 61 -6.08 1.42 -0.58
CA VAL A 61 -5.55 2.11 -1.76
C VAL A 61 -4.37 3.00 -1.38
N ASN A 62 -4.43 3.60 -0.18
CA ASN A 62 -3.39 4.52 0.29
C ASN A 62 -3.08 4.26 1.77
N PRO A 63 -2.27 3.22 2.08
CA PRO A 63 -1.87 2.92 3.44
C PRO A 63 -0.87 3.96 3.98
N ASP A 64 -0.67 3.99 5.32
CA ASP A 64 0.29 4.88 5.96
C ASP A 64 1.73 4.62 5.44
N VAL A 65 2.07 3.34 5.26
CA VAL A 65 3.32 2.91 4.65
C VAL A 65 3.01 2.12 3.38
N ARG A 66 3.50 2.60 2.25
CA ARG A 66 3.30 1.95 0.96
C ARG A 66 4.18 0.71 0.81
N PRO A 67 3.68 -0.34 0.14
CA PRO A 67 4.51 -1.48 -0.18
C PRO A 67 5.65 -1.10 -1.11
N GLN A 68 6.79 -1.77 -0.95
CA GLN A 68 7.97 -1.56 -1.79
C GLN A 68 8.47 -2.87 -2.37
N PHE A 69 8.91 -2.83 -3.63
CA PHE A 69 9.61 -3.96 -4.24
C PHE A 69 10.98 -4.16 -3.57
N VAL A 70 11.45 -5.40 -3.53
CA VAL A 70 12.79 -5.70 -3.01
C VAL A 70 13.84 -4.99 -3.87
N GLY A 71 14.63 -4.12 -3.23
CA GLY A 71 15.55 -3.22 -3.95
C GLY A 71 14.91 -1.94 -4.47
N GLY A 72 13.66 -1.65 -4.06
CA GLY A 72 12.94 -0.43 -4.43
C GLY A 72 12.61 -0.35 -5.92
N GLU A 73 12.54 0.88 -6.43
CA GLU A 73 12.24 1.13 -7.85
C GLU A 73 13.32 0.57 -8.79
N ALA A 74 14.58 0.71 -8.41
CA ALA A 74 15.69 0.18 -9.20
C ALA A 74 15.65 -1.37 -9.29
N GLY A 75 15.29 -2.03 -8.18
CA GLY A 75 15.10 -3.48 -8.15
C GLY A 75 13.95 -3.93 -9.05
N LEU A 76 12.84 -3.17 -9.05
CA LEU A 76 11.71 -3.44 -9.93
C LEU A 76 12.08 -3.29 -11.41
N GLN A 77 12.82 -2.25 -11.76
CA GLN A 77 13.30 -2.05 -13.13
C GLN A 77 14.24 -3.16 -13.57
N ALA A 78 15.21 -3.54 -12.72
CA ALA A 78 16.13 -4.64 -13.01
C ALA A 78 15.38 -5.97 -13.18
N TYR A 79 14.37 -6.24 -12.34
CA TYR A 79 13.51 -7.41 -12.45
C TYR A 79 12.77 -7.43 -13.80
N MET A 80 12.17 -6.31 -14.19
CA MET A 80 11.45 -6.19 -15.47
C MET A 80 12.40 -6.45 -16.64
N THR A 81 13.53 -5.75 -16.69
CA THR A 81 14.51 -5.91 -17.78
C THR A 81 15.01 -7.35 -17.90
N LYS A 82 15.23 -8.03 -16.77
CA LYS A 82 15.74 -9.41 -16.75
C LYS A 82 14.71 -10.45 -17.20
N ASN A 83 13.44 -10.25 -16.83
CA ASN A 83 12.40 -11.28 -16.96
C ASN A 83 11.40 -10.98 -18.08
N MET A 84 11.46 -9.78 -18.68
CA MET A 84 10.58 -9.36 -19.77
C MET A 84 10.84 -10.18 -21.02
N HIS A 85 9.78 -10.78 -21.56
CA HIS A 85 9.80 -11.48 -22.83
C HIS A 85 8.97 -10.68 -23.83
N TYR A 86 9.56 -10.34 -24.95
CA TYR A 86 8.84 -9.61 -25.99
C TYR A 86 8.11 -10.60 -26.89
N PRO A 87 6.75 -10.58 -26.95
CA PRO A 87 5.99 -11.51 -27.77
C PRO A 87 6.34 -11.34 -29.26
N GLU A 88 6.47 -12.46 -29.97
CA GLU A 88 6.81 -12.45 -31.41
C GLU A 88 5.78 -11.67 -32.23
N THR A 89 4.50 -11.78 -31.90
CA THR A 89 3.43 -11.03 -32.59
C THR A 89 3.63 -9.53 -32.45
N ALA A 90 3.94 -9.06 -31.25
CA ALA A 90 4.21 -7.64 -30.99
C ALA A 90 5.50 -7.17 -31.68
N ARG A 91 6.54 -8.04 -31.73
CA ARG A 91 7.80 -7.74 -32.38
C ARG A 91 7.63 -7.59 -33.92
N GLN A 92 6.90 -8.52 -34.55
CA GLN A 92 6.62 -8.48 -35.99
C GLN A 92 5.80 -7.26 -36.40
N GLN A 93 4.84 -6.89 -35.53
CA GLN A 93 3.98 -5.72 -35.74
C GLN A 93 4.62 -4.41 -35.26
N LYS A 94 5.81 -4.47 -34.66
CA LYS A 94 6.52 -3.32 -34.07
C LYS A 94 5.65 -2.55 -33.06
N VAL A 95 4.79 -3.28 -32.31
CA VAL A 95 3.90 -2.68 -31.30
C VAL A 95 4.69 -2.42 -30.04
N THR A 96 4.83 -1.17 -29.68
CA THR A 96 5.46 -0.69 -28.43
C THR A 96 4.43 0.04 -27.57
N GLY A 97 4.73 0.22 -26.29
CA GLY A 97 3.86 1.03 -25.43
C GLY A 97 3.89 0.63 -23.96
N LYS A 98 3.01 1.26 -23.20
CA LYS A 98 2.89 1.03 -21.76
C LYS A 98 1.65 0.20 -21.45
N VAL A 99 1.84 -0.86 -20.69
CA VAL A 99 0.77 -1.67 -20.13
C VAL A 99 0.60 -1.29 -18.66
N TYR A 100 -0.60 -0.94 -18.27
CA TYR A 100 -0.94 -0.62 -16.88
C TYR A 100 -1.57 -1.86 -16.23
N ILE A 101 -0.90 -2.39 -15.22
CA ILE A 101 -1.40 -3.53 -14.45
C ILE A 101 -1.78 -3.06 -13.06
N ARG A 102 -3.00 -3.39 -12.69
CA ARG A 102 -3.52 -3.25 -11.32
C ARG A 102 -3.42 -4.60 -10.64
N PHE A 103 -2.88 -4.63 -9.43
CA PHE A 103 -2.77 -5.85 -8.65
C PHE A 103 -2.94 -5.57 -7.15
N VAL A 104 -3.26 -6.61 -6.39
CA VAL A 104 -3.39 -6.56 -4.94
C VAL A 104 -2.21 -7.30 -4.32
N LEU A 105 -1.53 -6.63 -3.40
CA LEU A 105 -0.54 -7.27 -2.54
C LEU A 105 -1.22 -7.70 -1.23
N SER A 106 -0.93 -8.92 -0.81
CA SER A 106 -1.33 -9.41 0.52
C SER A 106 -0.51 -8.75 1.63
N ALA A 107 -0.93 -8.92 2.87
CA ALA A 107 -0.14 -8.52 4.05
C ALA A 107 1.24 -9.21 4.13
N ALA A 108 1.45 -10.30 3.39
CA ALA A 108 2.75 -10.95 3.25
C ALA A 108 3.57 -10.44 2.05
N GLY A 109 3.10 -9.40 1.35
CA GLY A 109 3.78 -8.83 0.19
C GLY A 109 3.65 -9.64 -1.10
N ARG A 110 2.79 -10.66 -1.14
CA ARG A 110 2.58 -11.49 -2.35
C ARG A 110 1.45 -10.95 -3.20
N VAL A 111 1.60 -11.04 -4.51
CA VAL A 111 0.52 -10.75 -5.46
C VAL A 111 -0.60 -11.79 -5.29
N THR A 112 -1.82 -11.33 -5.06
CA THR A 112 -3.00 -12.20 -4.87
C THR A 112 -4.06 -12.00 -5.93
N ASP A 113 -4.04 -10.87 -6.63
CA ASP A 113 -4.95 -10.55 -7.70
C ASP A 113 -4.22 -9.63 -8.68
N ALA A 114 -4.38 -9.86 -9.97
CA ALA A 114 -3.78 -9.00 -10.99
C ALA A 114 -4.68 -8.94 -12.23
N SER A 115 -4.85 -7.74 -12.74
CA SER A 115 -5.61 -7.46 -13.95
C SER A 115 -4.97 -6.35 -14.76
N PHE A 116 -5.06 -6.42 -16.08
CA PHE A 116 -4.65 -5.29 -16.89
C PHE A 116 -5.77 -4.23 -16.91
N VAL A 117 -5.36 -2.98 -16.83
CA VAL A 117 -6.27 -1.83 -16.90
C VAL A 117 -6.28 -1.25 -18.31
N ARG A 118 -5.10 -1.15 -18.91
CA ARG A 118 -4.89 -0.55 -20.22
C ARG A 118 -3.58 -1.05 -20.80
N GLY A 119 -3.57 -1.34 -22.10
CA GLY A 119 -2.37 -1.75 -22.83
C GLY A 119 -2.61 -1.80 -24.34
N PRO A 120 -1.54 -1.87 -25.14
CA PRO A 120 -1.60 -1.89 -26.60
C PRO A 120 -2.08 -3.23 -27.20
N GLY A 121 -2.16 -4.29 -26.39
CA GLY A 121 -2.52 -5.64 -26.88
C GLY A 121 -1.34 -6.38 -27.52
N SER A 122 -1.61 -7.18 -28.56
CA SER A 122 -0.61 -7.96 -29.31
C SER A 122 0.25 -8.89 -28.45
N GLY A 123 -0.31 -9.44 -27.35
CA GLY A 123 0.42 -10.31 -26.41
C GLY A 123 1.17 -9.55 -25.31
N LEU A 124 1.30 -8.22 -25.39
CA LEU A 124 2.01 -7.42 -24.38
C LEU A 124 1.25 -7.36 -23.05
N ASN A 125 -0.07 -7.39 -23.07
CA ASN A 125 -0.89 -7.38 -21.86
C ASN A 125 -0.72 -8.69 -21.07
N GLU A 126 -0.71 -9.81 -21.78
CA GLU A 126 -0.53 -11.15 -21.21
C GLU A 126 0.87 -11.32 -20.61
N GLU A 127 1.88 -10.84 -21.31
CA GLU A 127 3.25 -10.85 -20.83
C GLU A 127 3.41 -9.96 -19.58
N ALA A 128 2.80 -8.80 -19.56
CA ALA A 128 2.80 -7.92 -18.39
C ALA A 128 2.13 -8.58 -17.17
N LEU A 129 1.01 -9.28 -17.37
CA LEU A 129 0.37 -10.07 -16.32
C LEU A 129 1.27 -11.19 -15.82
N ARG A 130 1.91 -11.95 -16.72
CA ARG A 130 2.87 -13.00 -16.36
C ARG A 130 3.99 -12.45 -15.49
N LEU A 131 4.58 -11.32 -15.86
CA LEU A 131 5.64 -10.66 -15.10
C LEU A 131 5.18 -10.32 -13.68
N VAL A 132 3.97 -9.77 -13.53
CA VAL A 132 3.43 -9.41 -12.21
C VAL A 132 3.19 -10.64 -11.34
N TRP A 133 2.63 -11.72 -11.89
CA TRP A 133 2.41 -12.96 -11.15
C TRP A 133 3.70 -13.66 -10.72
N MET A 134 4.79 -13.47 -11.46
CA MET A 134 6.11 -14.06 -11.16
C MET A 134 6.96 -13.19 -10.25
N MET A 135 6.47 -12.02 -9.80
CA MET A 135 7.22 -11.14 -8.91
C MET A 135 7.53 -11.82 -7.57
N PRO A 136 8.75 -11.62 -7.04
CA PRO A 136 9.06 -11.99 -5.67
C PRO A 136 8.18 -11.22 -4.69
N ALA A 137 8.13 -11.68 -3.45
CA ALA A 137 7.40 -10.99 -2.40
C ALA A 137 7.95 -9.58 -2.19
N TRP A 138 7.04 -8.61 -2.09
CA TRP A 138 7.31 -7.21 -1.78
C TRP A 138 7.43 -7.00 -0.27
N GLN A 139 7.99 -5.90 0.13
CA GLN A 139 7.80 -5.38 1.48
C GLN A 139 6.33 -4.95 1.60
N PRO A 140 5.58 -5.47 2.59
CA PRO A 140 4.16 -5.18 2.72
C PRO A 140 3.88 -3.72 3.05
N GLY A 141 2.68 -3.27 2.73
CA GLY A 141 2.19 -1.99 3.21
C GLY A 141 1.68 -2.10 4.64
N TYR A 142 1.74 -0.99 5.38
CA TYR A 142 1.25 -0.93 6.76
C TYR A 142 0.21 0.17 6.94
N GLN A 143 -0.79 -0.16 7.75
CA GLN A 143 -1.81 0.78 8.23
C GLN A 143 -1.88 0.67 9.75
N ARG A 144 -1.67 1.77 10.46
CA ARG A 144 -1.60 1.79 11.93
C ARG A 144 -0.68 0.72 12.53
N GLY A 145 0.49 0.52 11.89
CA GLY A 145 1.45 -0.49 12.32
C GLY A 145 1.12 -1.95 12.00
N GLN A 146 0.01 -2.22 11.34
CA GLN A 146 -0.39 -3.56 10.91
C GLN A 146 -0.15 -3.74 9.41
N ALA A 147 0.38 -4.88 9.01
CA ALA A 147 0.52 -5.23 7.60
C ALA A 147 -0.87 -5.46 6.98
N VAL A 148 -1.13 -4.81 5.86
CA VAL A 148 -2.45 -4.80 5.21
C VAL A 148 -2.36 -5.16 3.74
N ARG A 149 -3.51 -5.55 3.17
CA ARG A 149 -3.64 -5.74 1.72
C ARG A 149 -3.71 -4.38 1.03
N VAL A 150 -2.95 -4.23 -0.06
CA VAL A 150 -2.84 -2.94 -0.77
C VAL A 150 -3.03 -3.12 -2.26
N VAL A 151 -3.85 -2.26 -2.86
CA VAL A 151 -3.95 -2.15 -4.33
C VAL A 151 -2.78 -1.33 -4.84
N CYS A 152 -2.09 -1.89 -5.83
CA CYS A 152 -1.02 -1.21 -6.56
C CYS A 152 -1.36 -1.15 -8.05
N THR A 153 -0.86 -0.12 -8.73
CA THR A 153 -0.91 -0.04 -10.19
C THR A 153 0.46 0.38 -10.69
N ILE A 154 1.02 -0.39 -11.59
CA ILE A 154 2.32 -0.10 -12.19
C ILE A 154 2.22 -0.01 -13.71
N PRO A 155 2.93 0.93 -14.34
CA PRO A 155 3.15 0.92 -15.78
C PRO A 155 4.35 0.02 -16.12
N ILE A 156 4.19 -0.89 -17.06
CA ILE A 156 5.25 -1.70 -17.66
C ILE A 156 5.46 -1.19 -19.07
N GLU A 157 6.66 -0.72 -19.37
CA GLU A 157 6.98 -0.15 -20.67
C GLU A 157 7.69 -1.17 -21.54
N PHE A 158 7.13 -1.43 -22.71
CA PHE A 158 7.68 -2.29 -23.74
C PHE A 158 8.26 -1.44 -24.87
N GLN A 159 9.56 -1.58 -25.10
CA GLN A 159 10.30 -0.92 -26.18
C GLN A 159 11.08 -1.97 -26.96
N LEU A 160 11.26 -1.76 -28.28
CA LEU A 160 12.03 -2.61 -29.19
C LEU A 160 13.45 -2.12 -29.31
#